data_d458192523e3344c57fdc2a233fa81c1
#
_entry.id   d458192523e3344c57fdc2a233fa81c1
#
_cell.length_a   1.000
_cell.length_b   1.000
_cell.length_c   1.000
_cell.angle_alpha   90.00
_cell.angle_beta   90.00
_cell.angle_gamma   90.00
#
_symmetry.space_group_name_H-M   'P 1'
#
loop_
_entity.id
_entity.type
_entity.pdbx_description
1 polymer ?
#
loop_
_entity_poly.entity_id
_entity_poly.type
_entity_poly.pdbx_seq_one_letter_code
_entity_poly.pdbx_strand_id
1 'polypeptide(L)'
;MLIINKKKFRFSDWFAEKVIKAVAFLSIAVVILIFIFVFREAFPIFKMDKKTAVSTETLVQESYGGSGTENSIIKKVDNQVDNSNIIHATNEKPSATLLSKTWMPVSDNPRFGLWPLFLGTFKVTLIALLFAAPLSILAAIYTSMFAKPRVREIIKPVIELLAGFPSVVIGFFALMVMATVFQNIFGYASRLNAFVGGVAMGLAAIPIIYTLTEDALTAVPKTFIEASLGLGASRRQTAFYVVLPAAVPGIFAAVVLGLGRIFGETMIALMATGNAAMISMNPFDSVRTLSATIGAEMAEVVFGDTHYNVLFLIGSLLFIFTFALNALAEFYFKNMVIRRYQSKK
;
A
#
# COMPACT_ATOMS: atom_id res chain seq x y z
N MET A 1 -33.00 14.82 -47.07
CA MET A 1 -32.35 13.59 -47.65
C MET A 1 -31.06 13.35 -46.89
N LEU A 2 -31.11 12.55 -45.83
CA LEU A 2 -29.94 12.24 -44.98
C LEU A 2 -29.11 11.16 -45.69
N ILE A 3 -27.93 11.53 -46.18
CA ILE A 3 -26.98 10.59 -46.80
C ILE A 3 -26.38 9.78 -45.63
N ILE A 4 -26.91 8.57 -45.41
CA ILE A 4 -26.33 7.58 -44.52
C ILE A 4 -25.05 7.08 -45.21
N ASN A 5 -23.91 7.65 -44.76
CA ASN A 5 -22.60 7.25 -45.22
C ASN A 5 -22.31 5.83 -44.70
N LYS A 6 -22.53 4.78 -45.53
CA LYS A 6 -22.18 3.39 -45.20
C LYS A 6 -20.66 3.34 -44.98
N LYS A 7 -20.24 3.20 -43.70
CA LYS A 7 -18.84 2.96 -43.33
C LYS A 7 -18.33 1.77 -44.17
N LYS A 8 -17.41 2.03 -45.08
CA LYS A 8 -16.71 0.95 -45.83
C LYS A 8 -16.00 0.06 -44.79
N PHE A 9 -16.29 -1.25 -44.86
CA PHE A 9 -15.60 -2.25 -44.05
C PHE A 9 -14.09 -2.19 -44.38
N ARG A 10 -13.27 -1.83 -43.38
CA ARG A 10 -11.80 -1.83 -43.48
C ARG A 10 -11.30 -2.96 -42.62
N PHE A 11 -10.67 -3.95 -43.25
CA PHE A 11 -10.14 -5.12 -42.55
C PHE A 11 -9.16 -4.75 -41.42
N SER A 12 -8.31 -3.72 -41.65
CA SER A 12 -7.39 -3.20 -40.63
C SER A 12 -8.11 -2.68 -39.39
N ASP A 13 -9.23 -1.99 -39.54
CA ASP A 13 -9.99 -1.43 -38.39
C ASP A 13 -10.68 -2.57 -37.64
N TRP A 14 -11.24 -3.56 -38.36
CA TRP A 14 -11.82 -4.74 -37.70
C TRP A 14 -10.77 -5.57 -36.95
N PHE A 15 -9.59 -5.78 -37.55
CA PHE A 15 -8.49 -6.51 -36.92
C PHE A 15 -7.99 -5.78 -35.69
N ALA A 16 -7.74 -4.46 -35.79
CA ALA A 16 -7.33 -3.63 -34.65
C ALA A 16 -8.36 -3.69 -33.51
N GLU A 17 -9.66 -3.60 -33.82
CA GLU A 17 -10.72 -3.70 -32.83
C GLU A 17 -10.70 -5.07 -32.10
N LYS A 18 -10.51 -6.17 -32.83
CA LYS A 18 -10.44 -7.52 -32.25
C LYS A 18 -9.20 -7.69 -31.37
N VAL A 19 -8.05 -7.19 -31.80
CA VAL A 19 -6.81 -7.23 -31.03
C VAL A 19 -6.94 -6.41 -29.75
N ILE A 20 -7.47 -5.19 -29.83
CA ILE A 20 -7.70 -4.34 -28.64
C ILE A 20 -8.64 -5.03 -27.65
N LYS A 21 -9.75 -5.61 -28.13
CA LYS A 21 -10.69 -6.36 -27.28
C LYS A 21 -10.03 -7.59 -26.64
N ALA A 22 -9.23 -8.33 -27.39
CA ALA A 22 -8.52 -9.51 -26.88
C ALA A 22 -7.49 -9.11 -25.79
N VAL A 23 -6.72 -8.05 -26.01
CA VAL A 23 -5.76 -7.52 -25.02
C VAL A 23 -6.48 -7.02 -23.76
N ALA A 24 -7.59 -6.29 -23.93
CA ALA A 24 -8.39 -5.83 -22.79
C ALA A 24 -8.96 -7.00 -21.98
N PHE A 25 -9.50 -8.02 -22.66
CA PHE A 25 -9.99 -9.23 -22.00
C PHE A 25 -8.87 -9.99 -21.27
N LEU A 26 -7.71 -10.15 -21.93
CA LEU A 26 -6.54 -10.80 -21.34
C LEU A 26 -6.07 -10.05 -20.08
N SER A 27 -6.03 -8.72 -20.12
CA SER A 27 -5.65 -7.89 -18.96
C SER A 27 -6.59 -8.13 -17.76
N ILE A 28 -7.91 -8.13 -18.00
CA ILE A 28 -8.90 -8.42 -16.95
C ILE A 28 -8.71 -9.85 -16.42
N ALA A 29 -8.53 -10.84 -17.34
CA ALA A 29 -8.34 -12.23 -16.96
C ALA A 29 -7.09 -12.43 -16.07
N VAL A 30 -5.99 -11.75 -16.38
CA VAL A 30 -4.76 -11.79 -15.57
C VAL A 30 -5.01 -11.23 -14.17
N VAL A 31 -5.70 -10.08 -14.05
CA VAL A 31 -6.04 -9.49 -12.74
C VAL A 31 -6.89 -10.45 -11.91
N ILE A 32 -7.92 -11.06 -12.52
CA ILE A 32 -8.78 -12.04 -11.85
C ILE A 32 -7.96 -13.28 -11.42
N LEU A 33 -7.06 -13.75 -12.24
CA LEU A 33 -6.22 -14.92 -11.96
C LEU A 33 -5.26 -14.65 -10.79
N ILE A 34 -4.64 -13.47 -10.74
CA ILE A 34 -3.80 -13.04 -9.62
C ILE A 34 -4.64 -13.01 -8.34
N PHE A 35 -5.86 -12.46 -8.41
CA PHE A 35 -6.77 -12.41 -7.29
C PHE A 35 -7.10 -13.82 -6.76
N ILE A 36 -7.53 -14.72 -7.65
CA ILE A 36 -7.83 -16.10 -7.31
C ILE A 36 -6.63 -16.81 -6.68
N PHE A 37 -5.42 -16.61 -7.24
CA PHE A 37 -4.20 -17.21 -6.73
C PHE A 37 -3.90 -16.73 -5.30
N VAL A 38 -3.89 -15.42 -5.07
CA VAL A 38 -3.57 -14.84 -3.76
C VAL A 38 -4.56 -15.29 -2.69
N PHE A 39 -5.86 -15.31 -3.00
CA PHE A 39 -6.88 -15.81 -2.06
C PHE A 39 -6.79 -17.31 -1.81
N ARG A 40 -6.46 -18.08 -2.85
CA ARG A 40 -6.26 -19.53 -2.72
C ARG A 40 -5.14 -19.85 -1.73
N GLU A 41 -4.01 -19.14 -1.81
CA GLU A 41 -2.86 -19.34 -0.92
C GLU A 41 -3.12 -18.80 0.50
N ALA A 42 -4.01 -17.83 0.68
CA ALA A 42 -4.42 -17.34 1.99
C ALA A 42 -5.42 -18.27 2.71
N PHE A 43 -6.23 -19.05 1.95
CA PHE A 43 -7.35 -19.81 2.49
C PHE A 43 -6.97 -20.93 3.48
N PRO A 44 -5.84 -21.65 3.34
CA PRO A 44 -5.45 -22.73 4.25
C PRO A 44 -5.38 -22.30 5.72
N ILE A 45 -5.08 -21.04 6.02
CA ILE A 45 -4.97 -20.54 7.40
C ILE A 45 -6.26 -20.69 8.21
N PHE A 46 -7.42 -20.65 7.53
CA PHE A 46 -8.73 -20.82 8.16
C PHE A 46 -9.12 -22.30 8.33
N LYS A 47 -8.45 -23.21 7.59
CA LYS A 47 -8.68 -24.66 7.64
C LYS A 47 -7.65 -25.43 8.48
N MET A 48 -6.53 -24.76 8.85
CA MET A 48 -5.50 -25.41 9.66
C MET A 48 -6.06 -25.72 11.05
N ASP A 49 -6.42 -26.98 11.26
CA ASP A 49 -6.58 -27.54 12.59
C ASP A 49 -5.20 -27.71 13.24
N LYS A 50 -5.19 -27.74 14.60
CA LYS A 50 -3.98 -27.95 15.40
C LYS A 50 -3.09 -29.00 14.75
N LYS A 51 -1.97 -28.60 14.15
CA LYS A 51 -0.91 -29.57 13.90
C LYS A 51 -0.36 -29.95 15.27
N THR A 52 -0.72 -31.13 15.72
CA THR A 52 -0.01 -31.80 16.78
C THR A 52 1.42 -31.97 16.25
N ALA A 53 2.32 -31.09 16.67
CA ALA A 53 3.73 -31.28 16.42
C ALA A 53 4.18 -32.47 17.27
N VAL A 54 3.88 -33.67 16.80
CA VAL A 54 4.56 -34.89 17.21
C VAL A 54 5.44 -35.27 16.03
N SER A 55 6.55 -34.63 15.92
CA SER A 55 7.76 -35.26 15.40
C SER A 55 8.77 -35.25 16.54
N THR A 56 8.65 -36.27 17.38
CA THR A 56 9.81 -36.76 18.11
C THR A 56 10.73 -37.31 17.04
N GLU A 57 11.49 -36.44 16.36
CA GLU A 57 12.73 -36.83 15.77
C GLU A 57 13.61 -37.18 16.96
N THR A 58 13.67 -38.48 17.27
CA THR A 58 14.76 -39.07 18.00
C THR A 58 16.03 -38.64 17.26
N LEU A 59 16.68 -37.59 17.78
CA LEU A 59 18.06 -37.29 17.41
C LEU A 59 18.86 -38.51 17.79
N VAL A 60 19.06 -39.41 16.82
CA VAL A 60 20.05 -40.44 16.90
C VAL A 60 21.39 -39.71 16.86
N GLN A 61 21.89 -39.37 18.03
CA GLN A 61 23.23 -38.88 18.22
C GLN A 61 24.17 -40.03 17.84
N GLU A 62 24.65 -40.01 16.63
CA GLU A 62 25.75 -40.91 16.22
C GLU A 62 26.98 -40.60 17.10
N SER A 63 27.14 -41.38 18.17
CA SER A 63 28.30 -41.37 18.99
C SER A 63 29.43 -42.16 18.26
N TYR A 64 30.35 -41.44 17.67
CA TYR A 64 31.59 -42.04 17.13
C TYR A 64 32.52 -42.39 18.28
N GLY A 65 32.69 -43.71 18.55
CA GLY A 65 33.84 -44.31 19.18
C GLY A 65 33.83 -44.51 20.70
N GLY A 66 33.75 -45.76 21.15
CA GLY A 66 34.13 -46.18 22.50
C GLY A 66 33.33 -47.36 22.98
N SER A 67 33.95 -48.55 22.87
CA SER A 67 33.47 -49.83 23.37
C SER A 67 33.24 -49.84 24.88
N GLY A 68 32.11 -50.42 25.32
CA GLY A 68 31.99 -51.05 26.61
C GLY A 68 31.00 -50.38 27.59
N THR A 69 29.98 -51.14 27.95
CA THR A 69 29.03 -50.98 29.07
C THR A 69 27.70 -50.28 28.73
N GLU A 70 27.01 -50.89 27.82
CA GLU A 70 25.55 -50.72 27.66
C GLU A 70 24.82 -51.67 28.62
N ASN A 71 24.02 -51.19 29.52
CA ASN A 71 22.74 -51.77 29.97
C ASN A 71 22.22 -51.27 31.32
N SER A 72 22.85 -50.26 31.93
CA SER A 72 22.38 -49.81 33.24
C SER A 72 21.90 -48.33 33.33
N ILE A 73 22.02 -47.58 32.24
CA ILE A 73 21.67 -46.14 32.25
C ILE A 73 20.26 -45.88 31.69
N ILE A 74 19.75 -46.76 30.83
CA ILE A 74 18.42 -46.56 30.19
C ILE A 74 17.23 -46.70 31.15
N LYS A 75 17.39 -47.38 32.30
CA LYS A 75 16.32 -47.58 33.28
C LYS A 75 16.18 -46.48 34.35
N LYS A 76 17.07 -45.50 34.38
CA LYS A 76 17.03 -44.42 35.40
C LYS A 76 16.57 -43.05 34.87
N VAL A 77 16.42 -42.86 33.57
CA VAL A 77 15.97 -41.60 32.99
C VAL A 77 14.46 -41.51 32.87
N ASP A 78 13.75 -42.65 32.97
CA ASP A 78 12.28 -42.66 32.76
C ASP A 78 11.44 -42.27 33.99
N ASN A 79 12.04 -41.95 35.14
CA ASN A 79 11.30 -41.67 36.37
C ASN A 79 11.52 -40.30 37.01
N GLN A 80 12.21 -39.39 36.35
CA GLN A 80 12.34 -37.98 36.85
C GLN A 80 12.27 -36.93 35.73
N VAL A 81 11.37 -37.07 34.78
CA VAL A 81 10.86 -35.91 34.07
C VAL A 81 9.72 -35.37 34.90
N ASP A 82 10.09 -34.43 35.76
CA ASP A 82 9.14 -33.64 36.54
C ASP A 82 8.21 -32.90 35.53
N ASN A 83 6.95 -33.36 35.51
CA ASN A 83 5.88 -32.83 34.63
C ASN A 83 5.51 -31.36 34.94
N SER A 84 6.29 -30.66 35.77
CA SER A 84 6.02 -29.28 36.18
C SER A 84 6.60 -28.20 35.24
N ASN A 85 7.39 -28.59 34.22
CA ASN A 85 7.94 -27.67 33.21
C ASN A 85 7.49 -28.04 31.78
N ILE A 86 6.35 -28.67 31.60
CA ILE A 86 5.67 -28.60 30.31
C ILE A 86 5.18 -27.16 30.19
N ILE A 87 6.05 -26.32 29.64
CA ILE A 87 5.66 -25.02 29.11
C ILE A 87 4.38 -25.30 28.31
N HIS A 88 3.27 -24.75 28.78
CA HIS A 88 2.01 -24.71 28.04
C HIS A 88 2.32 -24.00 26.71
N ALA A 89 2.80 -24.76 25.72
CA ALA A 89 2.67 -24.35 24.34
C ALA A 89 1.17 -24.15 24.15
N THR A 90 0.73 -22.91 24.21
CA THR A 90 -0.64 -22.53 23.96
C THR A 90 -0.93 -22.94 22.54
N ASN A 91 -1.56 -24.12 22.42
CA ASN A 91 -2.02 -24.73 21.17
C ASN A 91 -3.14 -23.88 20.54
N GLU A 92 -2.89 -22.58 20.35
CA GLU A 92 -3.83 -21.68 19.72
C GLU A 92 -3.78 -21.92 18.20
N LYS A 93 -4.95 -21.99 17.58
CA LYS A 93 -5.04 -22.03 16.11
C LYS A 93 -4.36 -20.80 15.53
N PRO A 94 -3.60 -20.90 14.43
CA PRO A 94 -2.97 -19.72 13.80
C PRO A 94 -3.98 -18.60 13.51
N SER A 95 -5.21 -18.97 13.13
CA SER A 95 -6.31 -18.01 12.92
C SER A 95 -6.72 -17.23 14.18
N ALA A 96 -6.58 -17.82 15.38
CA ALA A 96 -6.89 -17.15 16.64
C ALA A 96 -5.85 -16.07 17.02
N THR A 97 -4.61 -16.22 16.54
CA THR A 97 -3.53 -15.23 16.79
C THR A 97 -3.56 -14.03 15.88
N LEU A 98 -4.34 -14.02 14.79
CA LEU A 98 -4.42 -12.92 13.80
C LEU A 98 -4.85 -11.58 14.42
N LEU A 99 -5.68 -11.61 15.45
CA LEU A 99 -6.13 -10.40 16.17
C LEU A 99 -5.22 -10.03 17.35
N SER A 100 -4.11 -10.76 17.55
CA SER A 100 -3.17 -10.46 18.62
C SER A 100 -2.45 -9.10 18.41
N LYS A 101 -1.90 -8.59 19.49
CA LYS A 101 -1.18 -7.31 19.50
C LYS A 101 0.32 -7.45 19.17
N THR A 102 0.78 -8.66 18.88
CA THR A 102 2.20 -8.96 18.65
C THR A 102 2.38 -9.71 17.35
N TRP A 103 3.38 -9.29 16.57
CA TRP A 103 3.85 -9.97 15.36
C TRP A 103 5.20 -10.63 15.67
N MET A 104 5.21 -11.93 15.84
CA MET A 104 6.38 -12.78 16.13
C MET A 104 6.23 -14.09 15.37
N PRO A 105 6.47 -14.12 14.05
CA PRO A 105 6.28 -15.32 13.22
C PRO A 105 7.35 -16.39 13.48
N VAL A 106 8.57 -15.96 13.85
CA VAL A 106 9.74 -16.84 14.08
C VAL A 106 9.97 -16.92 15.59
N SER A 107 9.18 -17.73 16.27
CA SER A 107 9.35 -18.02 17.70
C SER A 107 8.84 -19.43 17.99
N ASP A 108 9.17 -20.00 19.15
CA ASP A 108 8.64 -21.28 19.61
C ASP A 108 7.12 -21.31 19.67
N ASN A 109 6.50 -20.16 19.89
CA ASN A 109 5.05 -19.93 19.83
C ASN A 109 4.73 -18.82 18.82
N PRO A 110 4.61 -19.11 17.52
CA PRO A 110 4.37 -18.11 16.49
C PRO A 110 3.07 -17.32 16.71
N ARG A 111 3.18 -15.99 16.67
CA ARG A 111 2.04 -15.07 16.79
C ARG A 111 1.96 -14.17 15.57
N PHE A 112 0.82 -14.20 14.90
CA PHE A 112 0.59 -13.49 13.64
C PHE A 112 -0.37 -12.30 13.83
N GLY A 113 -0.07 -11.43 14.80
CA GLY A 113 -0.90 -10.27 15.10
C GLY A 113 -0.90 -9.23 13.99
N LEU A 114 -2.00 -9.07 13.28
CA LEU A 114 -2.14 -8.09 12.20
C LEU A 114 -2.40 -6.67 12.70
N TRP A 115 -2.86 -6.51 13.94
CA TRP A 115 -3.27 -5.22 14.48
C TRP A 115 -2.16 -4.15 14.48
N PRO A 116 -0.92 -4.44 14.95
CA PRO A 116 0.17 -3.46 14.87
C PRO A 116 0.53 -3.08 13.43
N LEU A 117 0.42 -4.02 12.48
CA LEU A 117 0.70 -3.77 11.06
C LEU A 117 -0.36 -2.87 10.43
N PHE A 118 -1.64 -3.08 10.75
CA PHE A 118 -2.72 -2.20 10.31
C PHE A 118 -2.56 -0.78 10.84
N LEU A 119 -2.32 -0.64 12.14
CA LEU A 119 -2.11 0.67 12.76
C LEU A 119 -0.87 1.37 12.20
N GLY A 120 0.22 0.62 11.99
CA GLY A 120 1.42 1.13 11.36
C GLY A 120 1.17 1.64 9.94
N THR A 121 0.49 0.84 9.11
CA THR A 121 0.13 1.21 7.74
C THR A 121 -0.74 2.47 7.73
N PHE A 122 -1.79 2.50 8.53
CA PHE A 122 -2.71 3.64 8.60
C PHE A 122 -2.01 4.91 9.07
N LYS A 123 -1.18 4.82 10.11
CA LYS A 123 -0.42 5.95 10.66
C LYS A 123 0.53 6.55 9.64
N VAL A 124 1.34 5.73 8.97
CA VAL A 124 2.29 6.19 7.95
C VAL A 124 1.56 6.78 6.75
N THR A 125 0.48 6.13 6.30
CA THR A 125 -0.34 6.61 5.18
C THR A 125 -0.97 7.96 5.48
N LEU A 126 -1.48 8.16 6.71
CA LEU A 126 -2.05 9.44 7.12
C LEU A 126 -1.00 10.56 7.11
N ILE A 127 0.19 10.30 7.65
CA ILE A 127 1.29 11.27 7.64
C ILE A 127 1.68 11.62 6.21
N ALA A 128 1.84 10.60 5.35
CA ALA A 128 2.17 10.79 3.94
C ALA A 128 1.13 11.65 3.20
N LEU A 129 -0.15 11.37 3.44
CA LEU A 129 -1.25 12.10 2.81
C LEU A 129 -1.34 13.54 3.31
N LEU A 130 -1.18 13.77 4.62
CA LEU A 130 -1.16 15.12 5.21
C LEU A 130 -0.04 15.99 4.66
N PHE A 131 1.08 15.39 4.27
CA PHE A 131 2.18 16.08 3.62
C PHE A 131 1.94 16.24 2.10
N ALA A 132 1.63 15.15 1.40
CA ALA A 132 1.58 15.13 -0.06
C ALA A 132 0.37 15.85 -0.63
N ALA A 133 -0.84 15.67 -0.07
CA ALA A 133 -2.06 16.19 -0.67
C ALA A 133 -2.10 17.74 -0.67
N PRO A 134 -1.85 18.45 0.45
CA PRO A 134 -1.85 19.91 0.42
C PRO A 134 -0.79 20.47 -0.53
N LEU A 135 0.43 19.91 -0.52
CA LEU A 135 1.51 20.38 -1.36
C LEU A 135 1.21 20.20 -2.85
N SER A 136 0.70 19.01 -3.23
CA SER A 136 0.32 18.70 -4.61
C SER A 136 -0.84 19.54 -5.11
N ILE A 137 -1.89 19.71 -4.29
CA ILE A 137 -3.07 20.49 -4.65
C ILE A 137 -2.69 21.97 -4.85
N LEU A 138 -1.92 22.55 -3.93
CA LEU A 138 -1.45 23.93 -4.05
C LEU A 138 -0.55 24.13 -5.27
N ALA A 139 0.36 23.20 -5.53
CA ALA A 139 1.20 23.22 -6.72
C ALA A 139 0.37 23.15 -8.01
N ALA A 140 -0.64 22.26 -8.05
CA ALA A 140 -1.55 22.12 -9.20
C ALA A 140 -2.40 23.38 -9.44
N ILE A 141 -2.93 24.01 -8.37
CA ILE A 141 -3.63 25.29 -8.49
C ILE A 141 -2.71 26.38 -9.04
N TYR A 142 -1.48 26.43 -8.52
CA TYR A 142 -0.50 27.42 -9.01
C TYR A 142 -0.20 27.22 -10.50
N THR A 143 0.11 26.00 -10.92
CA THR A 143 0.47 25.72 -12.31
C THR A 143 -0.69 25.89 -13.28
N SER A 144 -1.92 25.50 -12.89
CA SER A 144 -3.10 25.60 -13.76
C SER A 144 -3.63 27.03 -13.90
N MET A 145 -3.58 27.86 -12.82
CA MET A 145 -4.27 29.14 -12.78
C MET A 145 -3.37 30.38 -12.78
N PHE A 146 -2.14 30.27 -12.25
CA PHE A 146 -1.29 31.42 -12.00
C PHE A 146 0.03 31.40 -12.75
N ALA A 147 0.59 30.21 -13.04
CA ALA A 147 1.89 30.09 -13.67
C ALA A 147 1.87 30.62 -15.11
N LYS A 148 2.93 31.35 -15.47
CA LYS A 148 3.20 31.72 -16.87
C LYS A 148 3.52 30.44 -17.68
N PRO A 149 3.23 30.40 -18.99
CA PRO A 149 3.48 29.20 -19.82
C PRO A 149 4.88 28.63 -19.65
N ARG A 150 5.92 29.46 -19.69
CA ARG A 150 7.32 29.01 -19.49
C ARG A 150 7.56 28.33 -18.15
N VAL A 151 6.94 28.83 -17.07
CA VAL A 151 7.09 28.26 -15.71
C VAL A 151 6.36 26.92 -15.62
N ARG A 152 5.17 26.83 -16.23
CA ARG A 152 4.41 25.57 -16.30
C ARG A 152 5.16 24.48 -17.07
N GLU A 153 5.80 24.83 -18.21
CA GLU A 153 6.62 23.95 -19.03
C GLU A 153 7.86 23.41 -18.28
N ILE A 154 8.30 24.06 -17.21
CA ILE A 154 9.41 23.59 -16.36
C ILE A 154 8.88 22.80 -15.17
N ILE A 155 7.88 23.30 -14.45
CA ILE A 155 7.39 22.66 -13.21
C ILE A 155 6.78 21.29 -13.49
N LYS A 156 5.97 21.16 -14.54
CA LYS A 156 5.29 19.90 -14.86
C LYS A 156 6.27 18.75 -15.11
N PRO A 157 7.27 18.87 -16.02
CA PRO A 157 8.28 17.82 -16.19
C PRO A 157 9.10 17.54 -14.93
N VAL A 158 9.42 18.55 -14.11
CA VAL A 158 10.18 18.34 -12.87
C VAL A 158 9.39 17.48 -11.88
N ILE A 159 8.08 17.72 -11.75
CA ILE A 159 7.24 16.87 -10.90
C ILE A 159 7.07 15.47 -11.52
N GLU A 160 6.91 15.38 -12.83
CA GLU A 160 6.81 14.09 -13.54
C GLU A 160 8.12 13.27 -13.45
N LEU A 161 9.28 13.92 -13.44
CA LEU A 161 10.56 13.25 -13.19
C LEU A 161 10.59 12.57 -11.80
N LEU A 162 9.99 13.18 -10.79
CA LEU A 162 9.89 12.57 -9.47
C LEU A 162 9.09 11.25 -9.50
N ALA A 163 8.09 11.12 -10.38
CA ALA A 163 7.36 9.87 -10.59
C ALA A 163 8.23 8.76 -11.20
N GLY A 164 9.28 9.13 -11.94
CA GLY A 164 10.23 8.20 -12.56
C GLY A 164 11.27 7.64 -11.59
N PHE A 165 11.41 8.19 -10.38
CA PHE A 165 12.36 7.63 -9.41
C PHE A 165 11.89 6.28 -8.88
N PRO A 166 12.76 5.24 -8.90
CA PRO A 166 12.48 3.98 -8.24
C PRO A 166 12.23 4.21 -6.74
N SER A 167 11.20 3.54 -6.18
CA SER A 167 10.85 3.68 -4.75
C SER A 167 12.01 3.30 -3.82
N VAL A 168 12.86 2.35 -4.25
CA VAL A 168 14.09 1.98 -3.52
C VAL A 168 15.03 3.18 -3.36
N VAL A 169 15.18 4.01 -4.40
CA VAL A 169 16.06 5.19 -4.36
C VAL A 169 15.52 6.23 -3.38
N ILE A 170 14.20 6.47 -3.41
CA ILE A 170 13.55 7.36 -2.45
C ILE A 170 13.68 6.82 -1.02
N GLY A 171 13.50 5.51 -0.83
CA GLY A 171 13.66 4.84 0.46
C GLY A 171 15.09 4.94 0.98
N PHE A 172 16.08 4.74 0.12
CA PHE A 172 17.50 4.91 0.46
C PHE A 172 17.85 6.35 0.82
N PHE A 173 17.34 7.32 0.08
CA PHE A 173 17.49 8.74 0.41
C PHE A 173 16.84 9.07 1.76
N ALA A 174 15.66 8.51 2.04
CA ALA A 174 14.99 8.67 3.31
C ALA A 174 15.82 8.07 4.47
N LEU A 175 16.35 6.87 4.27
CA LEU A 175 17.20 6.18 5.24
C LEU A 175 18.48 6.95 5.54
N MET A 176 19.20 7.40 4.51
CA MET A 176 20.53 7.97 4.67
C MET A 176 20.52 9.47 5.03
N VAL A 177 19.63 10.22 4.41
CA VAL A 177 19.61 11.69 4.50
C VAL A 177 18.47 12.18 5.36
N MET A 178 17.20 11.89 4.97
CA MET A 178 16.04 12.49 5.63
C MET A 178 15.94 12.11 7.10
N ALA A 179 16.20 10.84 7.43
CA ALA A 179 16.13 10.35 8.81
C ALA A 179 17.09 11.09 9.73
N THR A 180 18.32 11.33 9.28
CA THR A 180 19.33 12.07 10.06
C THR A 180 19.02 13.56 10.15
N VAL A 181 18.60 14.18 9.04
CA VAL A 181 18.24 15.60 9.01
C VAL A 181 17.06 15.88 9.92
N PHE A 182 16.00 15.09 9.82
CA PHE A 182 14.81 15.26 10.65
C PHE A 182 15.09 14.95 12.13
N GLN A 183 15.92 13.95 12.44
CA GLN A 183 16.32 13.68 13.81
C GLN A 183 17.05 14.88 14.43
N ASN A 184 17.96 15.50 13.68
CA ASN A 184 18.70 16.68 14.16
C ASN A 184 17.80 17.90 14.34
N ILE A 185 16.74 18.05 13.52
CA ILE A 185 15.80 19.18 13.60
C ILE A 185 14.82 18.99 14.76
N PHE A 186 14.24 17.79 14.89
CA PHE A 186 13.13 17.53 15.83
C PHE A 186 13.55 16.86 17.13
N GLY A 187 14.79 16.34 17.25
CA GLY A 187 15.34 15.79 18.47
C GLY A 187 14.70 14.48 18.96
N TYR A 188 14.01 13.72 18.11
CA TYR A 188 13.39 12.46 18.50
C TYR A 188 14.40 11.31 18.64
N ALA A 189 14.09 10.31 19.50
CA ALA A 189 15.00 9.23 19.84
C ALA A 189 15.21 8.22 18.70
N SER A 190 14.15 7.79 18.01
CA SER A 190 14.20 6.77 16.96
C SER A 190 14.45 7.40 15.60
N ARG A 191 15.63 7.18 15.02
CA ARG A 191 16.02 7.75 13.71
C ARG A 191 15.07 7.35 12.59
N LEU A 192 14.67 6.06 12.53
CA LEU A 192 13.71 5.53 11.59
C LEU A 192 12.36 5.38 12.27
N ASN A 193 11.35 6.04 11.76
CA ASN A 193 10.04 6.13 12.40
C ASN A 193 8.93 6.41 11.39
N ALA A 194 7.68 6.43 11.87
CA ALA A 194 6.51 6.64 11.01
C ALA A 194 6.52 8.01 10.33
N PHE A 195 7.08 9.03 10.96
CA PHE A 195 7.14 10.39 10.38
C PHE A 195 8.08 10.42 9.18
N VAL A 196 9.30 9.91 9.31
CA VAL A 196 10.28 9.84 8.20
C VAL A 196 9.74 9.02 7.04
N GLY A 197 9.22 7.81 7.35
CA GLY A 197 8.60 6.94 6.34
C GLY A 197 7.41 7.61 5.66
N GLY A 198 6.53 8.26 6.44
CA GLY A 198 5.36 8.96 5.92
C GLY A 198 5.72 10.11 4.99
N VAL A 199 6.67 10.99 5.37
CA VAL A 199 7.11 12.09 4.50
C VAL A 199 7.77 11.56 3.23
N ALA A 200 8.60 10.51 3.32
CA ALA A 200 9.25 9.91 2.17
C ALA A 200 8.24 9.26 1.20
N MET A 201 7.24 8.53 1.73
CA MET A 201 6.14 7.98 0.91
C MET A 201 5.27 9.10 0.32
N GLY A 202 5.10 10.19 1.06
CA GLY A 202 4.43 11.39 0.57
C GLY A 202 5.14 12.00 -0.64
N LEU A 203 6.48 12.09 -0.64
CA LEU A 203 7.25 12.54 -1.80
C LEU A 203 6.96 11.69 -3.04
N ALA A 204 6.89 10.37 -2.89
CA ALA A 204 6.57 9.46 -4.00
C ALA A 204 5.12 9.60 -4.51
N ALA A 205 4.20 10.10 -3.68
CA ALA A 205 2.80 10.29 -4.04
C ALA A 205 2.50 11.67 -4.65
N ILE A 206 3.36 12.67 -4.43
CA ILE A 206 3.18 14.03 -4.97
C ILE A 206 2.86 14.03 -6.46
N PRO A 207 3.61 13.32 -7.34
CA PRO A 207 3.37 13.41 -8.77
C PRO A 207 1.97 12.97 -9.19
N ILE A 208 1.48 11.86 -8.66
CA ILE A 208 0.17 11.32 -9.03
C ILE A 208 -0.96 12.25 -8.56
N ILE A 209 -0.87 12.76 -7.31
CA ILE A 209 -1.88 13.68 -6.78
C ILE A 209 -1.84 15.00 -7.54
N TYR A 210 -0.65 15.51 -7.86
CA TYR A 210 -0.47 16.74 -8.62
C TYR A 210 -1.06 16.63 -10.02
N THR A 211 -0.66 15.60 -10.79
CA THR A 211 -1.10 15.45 -12.19
C THR A 211 -2.61 15.32 -12.29
N LEU A 212 -3.20 14.44 -11.48
CA LEU A 212 -4.66 14.26 -11.48
C LEU A 212 -5.42 15.50 -10.99
N THR A 213 -4.84 16.26 -10.07
CA THR A 213 -5.44 17.52 -9.61
C THR A 213 -5.34 18.60 -10.70
N GLU A 214 -4.20 18.69 -11.38
CA GLU A 214 -3.99 19.63 -12.50
C GLU A 214 -4.96 19.31 -13.65
N ASP A 215 -5.15 18.02 -13.98
CA ASP A 215 -6.12 17.58 -14.98
C ASP A 215 -7.56 17.94 -14.57
N ALA A 216 -7.91 17.73 -13.31
CA ALA A 216 -9.23 18.11 -12.80
C ALA A 216 -9.51 19.62 -12.86
N LEU A 217 -8.50 20.45 -12.56
CA LEU A 217 -8.60 21.91 -12.65
C LEU A 217 -8.69 22.40 -14.10
N THR A 218 -7.93 21.80 -14.99
CA THR A 218 -7.93 22.18 -16.42
C THR A 218 -9.15 21.66 -17.19
N ALA A 219 -9.82 20.62 -16.69
CA ALA A 219 -11.08 20.11 -17.23
C ALA A 219 -12.28 21.04 -16.97
N VAL A 220 -12.14 22.03 -16.10
CA VAL A 220 -13.20 23.03 -15.85
C VAL A 220 -13.40 23.87 -17.12
N PRO A 221 -14.65 23.99 -17.65
CA PRO A 221 -14.92 24.74 -18.87
C PRO A 221 -14.46 26.19 -18.78
N LYS A 222 -13.73 26.66 -19.82
CA LYS A 222 -13.24 28.05 -19.89
C LYS A 222 -14.34 29.10 -19.77
N THR A 223 -15.55 28.77 -20.21
CA THR A 223 -16.71 29.65 -20.08
C THR A 223 -17.00 30.06 -18.64
N PHE A 224 -16.74 29.20 -17.65
CA PHE A 224 -16.92 29.55 -16.24
C PHE A 224 -15.86 30.57 -15.78
N ILE A 225 -14.63 30.40 -16.28
CA ILE A 225 -13.52 31.32 -15.98
C ILE A 225 -13.79 32.70 -16.61
N GLU A 226 -14.18 32.72 -17.90
CA GLU A 226 -14.49 33.93 -18.65
C GLU A 226 -15.70 34.67 -18.07
N ALA A 227 -16.76 33.96 -17.71
CA ALA A 227 -17.94 34.56 -17.06
C ALA A 227 -17.58 35.20 -15.72
N SER A 228 -16.78 34.54 -14.89
CA SER A 228 -16.33 35.09 -13.61
C SER A 228 -15.49 36.36 -13.77
N LEU A 229 -14.54 36.33 -14.72
CA LEU A 229 -13.72 37.51 -15.03
C LEU A 229 -14.56 38.66 -15.64
N GLY A 230 -15.53 38.33 -16.49
CA GLY A 230 -16.46 39.30 -17.08
C GLY A 230 -17.36 40.00 -16.04
N LEU A 231 -17.66 39.33 -14.92
CA LEU A 231 -18.37 39.92 -13.75
C LEU A 231 -17.41 40.76 -12.86
N GLY A 232 -16.14 40.96 -13.25
CA GLY A 232 -15.17 41.75 -12.51
C GLY A 232 -14.41 41.01 -11.41
N ALA A 233 -14.56 39.68 -11.30
CA ALA A 233 -13.78 38.90 -10.34
C ALA A 233 -12.29 38.92 -10.71
N SER A 234 -11.40 38.98 -9.70
CA SER A 234 -9.96 38.82 -9.90
C SER A 234 -9.62 37.36 -10.23
N ARG A 235 -8.45 37.12 -10.86
CA ARG A 235 -7.94 35.76 -11.12
C ARG A 235 -7.90 34.89 -9.88
N ARG A 236 -7.55 35.45 -8.72
CA ARG A 236 -7.54 34.73 -7.44
C ARG A 236 -8.97 34.34 -7.02
N GLN A 237 -9.93 35.27 -7.10
CA GLN A 237 -11.33 34.97 -6.80
C GLN A 237 -11.88 33.88 -7.74
N THR A 238 -11.62 33.98 -9.03
CA THR A 238 -12.01 32.96 -10.01
C THR A 238 -11.41 31.59 -9.69
N ALA A 239 -10.12 31.51 -9.31
CA ALA A 239 -9.45 30.27 -8.98
C ALA A 239 -10.09 29.58 -7.75
N PHE A 240 -10.28 30.33 -6.65
CA PHE A 240 -10.74 29.72 -5.38
C PHE A 240 -12.26 29.59 -5.26
N TYR A 241 -13.04 30.49 -5.88
CA TYR A 241 -14.51 30.46 -5.73
C TYR A 241 -15.25 29.85 -6.92
N VAL A 242 -14.59 29.69 -8.07
CA VAL A 242 -15.22 29.10 -9.26
C VAL A 242 -14.52 27.80 -9.68
N VAL A 243 -13.22 27.85 -9.97
CA VAL A 243 -12.50 26.70 -10.53
C VAL A 243 -12.30 25.60 -9.49
N LEU A 244 -11.77 25.96 -8.32
CA LEU A 244 -11.52 24.98 -7.26
C LEU A 244 -12.78 24.22 -6.81
N PRO A 245 -13.91 24.88 -6.49
CA PRO A 245 -15.15 24.16 -6.16
C PRO A 245 -15.70 23.32 -7.31
N ALA A 246 -15.50 23.75 -8.56
CA ALA A 246 -15.91 22.97 -9.73
C ALA A 246 -15.06 21.70 -9.90
N ALA A 247 -13.76 21.76 -9.56
CA ALA A 247 -12.81 20.67 -9.66
C ALA A 247 -12.78 19.72 -8.44
N VAL A 248 -13.42 20.06 -7.31
CA VAL A 248 -13.41 19.25 -6.06
C VAL A 248 -13.62 17.75 -6.29
N PRO A 249 -14.57 17.30 -7.15
CA PRO A 249 -14.73 15.85 -7.39
C PRO A 249 -13.47 15.18 -7.94
N GLY A 250 -12.82 15.83 -8.89
CA GLY A 250 -11.56 15.31 -9.48
C GLY A 250 -10.38 15.38 -8.51
N ILE A 251 -10.30 16.45 -7.71
CA ILE A 251 -9.28 16.57 -6.65
C ILE A 251 -9.46 15.48 -5.60
N PHE A 252 -10.70 15.20 -5.19
CA PHE A 252 -10.98 14.11 -4.26
C PHE A 252 -10.54 12.77 -4.84
N ALA A 253 -10.85 12.50 -6.10
CA ALA A 253 -10.39 11.27 -6.78
C ALA A 253 -8.85 11.19 -6.82
N ALA A 254 -8.15 12.29 -7.11
CA ALA A 254 -6.70 12.37 -7.11
C ALA A 254 -6.10 12.00 -5.74
N VAL A 255 -6.68 12.53 -4.66
CA VAL A 255 -6.25 12.25 -3.28
C VAL A 255 -6.48 10.78 -2.92
N VAL A 256 -7.64 10.20 -3.27
CA VAL A 256 -7.92 8.78 -2.97
C VAL A 256 -7.03 7.84 -3.77
N LEU A 257 -6.75 8.13 -5.05
CA LEU A 257 -5.79 7.36 -5.85
C LEU A 257 -4.36 7.48 -5.28
N GLY A 258 -3.96 8.67 -4.85
CA GLY A 258 -2.69 8.87 -4.12
C GLY A 258 -2.62 8.07 -2.82
N LEU A 259 -3.72 8.02 -2.06
CA LEU A 259 -3.84 7.23 -0.83
C LEU A 259 -3.68 5.72 -1.13
N GLY A 260 -4.33 5.21 -2.19
CA GLY A 260 -4.19 3.80 -2.60
C GLY A 260 -2.73 3.45 -2.95
N ARG A 261 -2.00 4.35 -3.63
CA ARG A 261 -0.58 4.18 -3.92
C ARG A 261 0.27 4.15 -2.65
N ILE A 262 0.06 5.09 -1.73
CA ILE A 262 0.80 5.15 -0.44
C ILE A 262 0.55 3.89 0.37
N PHE A 263 -0.69 3.42 0.44
CA PHE A 263 -1.09 2.28 1.26
C PHE A 263 -0.38 0.98 0.85
N GLY A 264 -0.10 0.81 -0.44
CA GLY A 264 0.62 -0.34 -1.00
C GLY A 264 2.14 -0.17 -1.09
N GLU A 265 2.71 0.98 -0.67
CA GLU A 265 4.14 1.24 -0.82
C GLU A 265 4.96 0.32 0.10
N THR A 266 5.90 -0.40 -0.50
CA THR A 266 6.67 -1.46 0.19
C THR A 266 8.08 -1.00 0.53
N MET A 267 8.85 -0.55 -0.47
CA MET A 267 10.29 -0.35 -0.32
C MET A 267 10.63 0.87 0.53
N ILE A 268 9.90 1.98 0.35
CA ILE A 268 10.11 3.17 1.18
C ILE A 268 9.71 2.87 2.63
N ALA A 269 8.59 2.17 2.84
CA ALA A 269 8.15 1.77 4.17
C ALA A 269 9.20 0.88 4.84
N LEU A 270 9.69 -0.16 4.16
CA LEU A 270 10.69 -1.09 4.68
C LEU A 270 11.97 -0.37 5.13
N MET A 271 12.43 0.62 4.35
CA MET A 271 13.71 1.30 4.61
C MET A 271 13.61 2.45 5.61
N ALA A 272 12.48 3.15 5.70
CA ALA A 272 12.38 4.43 6.40
C ALA A 272 11.55 4.41 7.69
N THR A 273 10.72 3.38 7.93
CA THR A 273 9.82 3.35 9.10
C THR A 273 10.40 2.69 10.36
N GLY A 274 11.59 2.09 10.26
CA GLY A 274 12.23 1.35 11.35
C GLY A 274 11.71 -0.07 11.54
N ASN A 275 10.71 -0.49 10.79
CA ASN A 275 10.21 -1.86 10.61
C ASN A 275 9.92 -2.65 11.91
N ALA A 276 9.49 -1.96 12.98
CA ALA A 276 9.11 -2.57 14.26
C ALA A 276 7.59 -2.70 14.39
N ALA A 277 7.11 -3.91 14.65
CA ALA A 277 5.67 -4.19 14.81
C ALA A 277 5.18 -3.76 16.19
N MET A 278 5.08 -2.44 16.42
CA MET A 278 4.68 -1.83 17.67
C MET A 278 3.34 -1.11 17.56
N ILE A 279 2.53 -1.18 18.62
CA ILE A 279 1.31 -0.39 18.77
C ILE A 279 1.66 0.91 19.45
N SER A 280 1.81 1.99 18.71
CA SER A 280 2.05 3.33 19.22
C SER A 280 1.33 4.37 18.34
N MET A 281 0.76 5.39 18.96
CA MET A 281 0.16 6.53 18.25
C MET A 281 1.17 7.67 18.01
N ASN A 282 2.35 7.62 18.65
CA ASN A 282 3.38 8.62 18.46
C ASN A 282 3.95 8.52 17.03
N PRO A 283 3.98 9.61 16.23
CA PRO A 283 4.51 9.61 14.88
C PRO A 283 6.02 9.39 14.80
N PHE A 284 6.74 9.61 15.89
CA PHE A 284 8.19 9.44 15.96
C PHE A 284 8.64 8.06 16.45
N ASP A 285 7.70 7.14 16.64
CA ASP A 285 8.03 5.74 16.93
C ASP A 285 8.16 4.92 15.65
N SER A 286 9.03 3.92 15.70
CA SER A 286 9.17 2.94 14.63
C SER A 286 7.87 2.15 14.44
N VAL A 287 7.56 1.81 13.20
CA VAL A 287 6.38 1.03 12.86
C VAL A 287 6.70 0.03 11.75
N ARG A 288 5.87 -0.99 11.64
CA ARG A 288 5.89 -1.93 10.52
C ARG A 288 4.57 -1.83 9.76
N THR A 289 4.63 -1.78 8.43
CA THR A 289 3.44 -1.76 7.58
C THR A 289 3.12 -3.16 7.04
N LEU A 290 1.87 -3.38 6.61
CA LEU A 290 1.44 -4.63 5.98
C LEU A 290 2.30 -4.95 4.74
N SER A 291 2.50 -3.98 3.86
CA SER A 291 3.30 -4.13 2.64
C SER A 291 4.77 -4.39 2.93
N ALA A 292 5.38 -3.66 3.89
CA ALA A 292 6.76 -3.88 4.30
C ALA A 292 6.98 -5.26 4.93
N THR A 293 5.98 -5.80 5.64
CA THR A 293 6.06 -7.16 6.20
C THR A 293 6.17 -8.21 5.09
N ILE A 294 5.36 -8.10 4.02
CA ILE A 294 5.48 -8.99 2.86
C ILE A 294 6.86 -8.84 2.22
N GLY A 295 7.31 -7.60 1.99
CA GLY A 295 8.61 -7.33 1.36
C GLY A 295 9.81 -7.82 2.17
N ALA A 296 9.71 -7.82 3.50
CA ALA A 296 10.78 -8.27 4.39
C ALA A 296 10.86 -9.80 4.51
N GLU A 297 9.70 -10.47 4.59
CA GLU A 297 9.63 -11.85 5.09
C GLU A 297 9.31 -12.88 4.00
N MET A 298 8.73 -12.47 2.84
CA MET A 298 8.31 -13.41 1.79
C MET A 298 9.45 -14.25 1.21
N ALA A 299 10.66 -13.71 1.16
CA ALA A 299 11.84 -14.43 0.63
C ALA A 299 12.42 -15.47 1.60
N GLU A 300 12.05 -15.41 2.88
CA GLU A 300 12.63 -16.23 3.95
C GLU A 300 11.69 -17.37 4.39
N VAL A 301 10.43 -17.36 3.93
CA VAL A 301 9.42 -18.34 4.35
C VAL A 301 9.42 -19.59 3.48
N VAL A 302 9.12 -20.73 4.10
CA VAL A 302 8.97 -22.01 3.39
C VAL A 302 7.61 -22.05 2.70
N PHE A 303 7.60 -22.48 1.45
CA PHE A 303 6.37 -22.63 0.66
C PHE A 303 5.36 -23.55 1.36
N GLY A 304 4.12 -23.05 1.50
CA GLY A 304 3.01 -23.82 2.11
C GLY A 304 3.01 -23.86 3.64
N ASP A 305 3.97 -23.23 4.30
CA ASP A 305 3.97 -23.11 5.76
C ASP A 305 2.92 -22.07 6.25
N THR A 306 2.62 -22.12 7.55
CA THR A 306 1.67 -21.18 8.18
C THR A 306 2.07 -19.73 7.96
N HIS A 307 3.34 -19.40 8.13
CA HIS A 307 3.86 -18.04 7.91
C HIS A 307 3.67 -17.58 6.46
N TYR A 308 3.99 -18.46 5.48
CA TYR A 308 3.73 -18.21 4.06
C TYR A 308 2.26 -17.86 3.80
N ASN A 309 1.32 -18.69 4.31
CA ASN A 309 -0.10 -18.47 4.13
C ASN A 309 -0.59 -17.16 4.78
N VAL A 310 -0.01 -16.77 5.93
CA VAL A 310 -0.33 -15.49 6.58
C VAL A 310 0.15 -14.30 5.74
N LEU A 311 1.32 -14.37 5.11
CA LEU A 311 1.78 -13.30 4.21
C LEU A 311 0.86 -13.15 3.00
N PHE A 312 0.33 -14.25 2.44
CA PHE A 312 -0.69 -14.19 1.40
C PHE A 312 -2.02 -13.62 1.91
N LEU A 313 -2.38 -13.90 3.16
CA LEU A 313 -3.54 -13.26 3.80
C LEU A 313 -3.35 -11.75 3.90
N ILE A 314 -2.17 -11.28 4.32
CA ILE A 314 -1.83 -9.84 4.33
C ILE A 314 -1.94 -9.24 2.94
N GLY A 315 -1.42 -9.92 1.91
CA GLY A 315 -1.54 -9.50 0.51
C GLY A 315 -3.00 -9.42 0.06
N SER A 316 -3.83 -10.39 0.43
CA SER A 316 -5.28 -10.38 0.17
C SER A 316 -5.98 -9.19 0.81
N LEU A 317 -5.65 -8.88 2.06
CA LEU A 317 -6.21 -7.74 2.80
C LEU A 317 -5.80 -6.41 2.16
N LEU A 318 -4.52 -6.26 1.78
CA LEU A 318 -4.03 -5.07 1.06
C LEU A 318 -4.78 -4.89 -0.27
N PHE A 319 -4.98 -5.98 -1.01
CA PHE A 319 -5.68 -5.94 -2.29
C PHE A 319 -7.15 -5.53 -2.10
N ILE A 320 -7.87 -6.15 -1.15
CA ILE A 320 -9.26 -5.79 -0.85
C ILE A 320 -9.36 -4.30 -0.47
N PHE A 321 -8.46 -3.84 0.39
CA PHE A 321 -8.50 -2.47 0.89
C PHE A 321 -8.21 -1.45 -0.23
N THR A 322 -7.17 -1.67 -1.03
CA THR A 322 -6.83 -0.78 -2.16
C THR A 322 -7.90 -0.82 -3.25
N PHE A 323 -8.46 -1.99 -3.53
CA PHE A 323 -9.58 -2.13 -4.47
C PHE A 323 -10.82 -1.37 -3.98
N ALA A 324 -11.18 -1.54 -2.71
CA ALA A 324 -12.31 -0.83 -2.11
C ALA A 324 -12.13 0.70 -2.16
N LEU A 325 -10.92 1.19 -1.84
CA LEU A 325 -10.61 2.62 -1.94
C LEU A 325 -10.77 3.15 -3.37
N ASN A 326 -10.21 2.44 -4.35
CA ASN A 326 -10.29 2.86 -5.75
C ASN A 326 -11.74 2.80 -6.27
N ALA A 327 -12.50 1.75 -5.93
CA ALA A 327 -13.91 1.63 -6.28
C ALA A 327 -14.77 2.74 -5.64
N LEU A 328 -14.51 3.09 -4.38
CA LEU A 328 -15.17 4.20 -3.70
C LEU A 328 -14.85 5.54 -4.37
N ALA A 329 -13.58 5.77 -4.76
CA ALA A 329 -13.19 6.98 -5.47
C ALA A 329 -13.93 7.11 -6.80
N GLU A 330 -13.98 6.05 -7.60
CA GLU A 330 -14.67 6.04 -8.89
C GLU A 330 -16.19 6.23 -8.75
N PHE A 331 -16.79 5.51 -7.81
CA PHE A 331 -18.24 5.64 -7.54
C PHE A 331 -18.63 7.04 -7.08
N TYR A 332 -17.83 7.63 -6.18
CA TYR A 332 -18.09 8.98 -5.67
C TYR A 332 -17.91 10.03 -6.76
N PHE A 333 -16.85 9.91 -7.56
CA PHE A 333 -16.60 10.78 -8.72
C PHE A 333 -17.74 10.73 -9.72
N LYS A 334 -18.14 9.53 -10.15
CA LYS A 334 -19.23 9.33 -11.12
C LYS A 334 -20.55 9.92 -10.64
N ASN A 335 -20.93 9.66 -9.40
CA ASN A 335 -22.18 10.17 -8.86
C ASN A 335 -22.19 11.70 -8.70
N MET A 336 -21.07 12.30 -8.33
CA MET A 336 -20.96 13.75 -8.18
C MET A 336 -20.99 14.46 -9.52
N VAL A 337 -20.33 13.90 -10.55
CA VAL A 337 -20.37 14.42 -11.91
C VAL A 337 -21.78 14.32 -12.49
N ILE A 338 -22.43 13.15 -12.41
CA ILE A 338 -23.78 12.93 -12.96
C ILE A 338 -24.80 13.88 -12.31
N ARG A 339 -24.81 14.02 -10.98
CA ARG A 339 -25.73 14.92 -10.28
C ARG A 339 -25.61 16.39 -10.72
N ARG A 340 -24.38 16.87 -10.98
CA ARG A 340 -24.15 18.24 -11.46
C ARG A 340 -24.64 18.47 -12.90
N TYR A 341 -24.61 17.45 -13.76
CA TYR A 341 -25.11 17.57 -15.14
C TYR A 341 -26.61 17.33 -15.26
N GLN A 342 -27.21 16.51 -14.41
CA GLN A 342 -28.66 16.25 -14.43
C GLN A 342 -29.51 17.35 -13.75
N SER A 343 -28.94 18.10 -12.83
CA SER A 343 -29.62 19.24 -12.17
C SER A 343 -29.85 20.46 -13.11
N LYS A 344 -29.49 20.35 -14.39
CA LYS A 344 -29.65 21.39 -15.42
C LYS A 344 -30.70 21.05 -16.49
N LYS A 345 -31.49 20.02 -16.28
CA LYS A 345 -32.75 19.77 -17.04
C LYS A 345 -33.95 20.08 -16.12
#